data_56b5b2e285f6313b34c004dbb1189a58
#
_entry.id   56b5b2e285f6313b34c004dbb1189a58
#
_cell.length_a   1.000
_cell.length_b   1.000
_cell.length_c   1.000
_cell.angle_alpha   90.00
_cell.angle_beta   90.00
_cell.angle_gamma   90.00
#
_symmetry.space_group_name_H-M   'P 1'
#
loop_
_entity.id
_entity.type
_entity.pdbx_description
1 polymer ?
#
loop_
_entity_poly.entity_id
_entity_poly.type
_entity_poly.pdbx_seq_one_letter_code
_entity_poly.pdbx_strand_id
1 'polypeptide(L)'
;LAIPLNLTYTTPKEYLKKVDETKKSLAIIIGGDNAVFSMTKMAIKEKLDEIFEKYPDYLKYITTSRRTSFEVESLINEYNFDYKLIYSKEPNINPIGDFINICDEFFITIDSTSMLSEVRANSDAKINIIQLESKKQNTKYHKLASIISEMDEKLDFEKILKKVKI
;
A
#
# COMPACT_ATOMS: atom_id res chain seq x y z
N LEU A 1 -21.16 13.52 -9.69
CA LEU A 1 -19.79 13.74 -9.24
C LEU A 1 -19.01 12.42 -9.31
N ALA A 2 -17.99 12.34 -10.14
CA ALA A 2 -17.13 11.16 -10.16
C ALA A 2 -16.08 11.33 -9.05
N ILE A 3 -16.12 10.46 -8.04
CA ILE A 3 -15.07 10.37 -7.03
C ILE A 3 -14.07 9.32 -7.51
N PRO A 4 -12.79 9.68 -7.70
CA PRO A 4 -11.81 8.78 -8.31
C PRO A 4 -11.40 7.61 -7.42
N LEU A 5 -11.68 7.69 -6.13
CA LEU A 5 -11.30 6.69 -5.13
C LEU A 5 -12.54 6.04 -4.50
N ASN A 6 -12.37 4.81 -4.04
CA ASN A 6 -13.36 4.19 -3.18
C ASN A 6 -13.42 4.96 -1.85
N LEU A 7 -14.63 5.34 -1.44
CA LEU A 7 -14.84 5.99 -0.16
C LEU A 7 -14.72 4.94 0.95
N THR A 8 -13.54 4.85 1.54
CA THR A 8 -13.26 3.92 2.62
C THR A 8 -12.81 4.71 3.84
N TYR A 9 -13.53 4.55 4.94
CA TYR A 9 -13.11 5.09 6.22
C TYR A 9 -12.41 3.99 7.01
N THR A 10 -11.16 4.23 7.38
CA THR A 10 -10.34 3.26 8.10
C THR A 10 -9.85 3.86 9.41
N THR A 11 -10.03 3.12 10.49
CA THR A 11 -9.52 3.47 11.81
C THR A 11 -8.42 2.51 12.22
N PRO A 12 -7.40 3.00 12.96
CA PRO A 12 -6.40 2.14 13.59
C PRO A 12 -7.07 1.11 14.50
N LYS A 13 -6.55 -0.10 14.50
CA LYS A 13 -6.98 -1.19 15.40
C LYS A 13 -6.00 -1.43 16.54
N GLU A 14 -4.90 -0.70 16.55
CA GLU A 14 -3.83 -0.78 17.54
C GLU A 14 -3.21 -2.20 17.67
N TYR A 15 -3.18 -2.94 16.56
CA TYR A 15 -2.47 -4.23 16.50
C TYR A 15 -0.97 -4.05 16.64
N LEU A 16 -0.45 -2.90 16.18
CA LEU A 16 0.96 -2.58 16.27
C LEU A 16 1.16 -1.12 16.67
N LYS A 17 2.27 -0.87 17.34
CA LYS A 17 2.77 0.46 17.67
C LYS A 17 4.10 0.70 16.99
N LYS A 18 4.42 1.96 16.75
CA LYS A 18 5.74 2.33 16.23
C LYS A 18 6.80 1.96 17.26
N VAL A 19 7.78 1.16 16.83
CA VAL A 19 8.84 0.66 17.77
C VAL A 19 9.84 1.73 18.17
N ASP A 20 9.96 2.80 17.38
CA ASP A 20 10.83 3.94 17.66
C ASP A 20 10.21 5.21 17.04
N GLU A 21 9.67 6.07 17.89
CA GLU A 21 9.00 7.32 17.49
C GLU A 21 9.98 8.36 16.91
N THR A 22 11.28 8.19 17.12
CA THR A 22 12.30 9.12 16.60
C THR A 22 12.64 8.86 15.13
N LYS A 23 12.31 7.66 14.62
CA LYS A 23 12.59 7.24 13.24
C LYS A 23 11.39 7.46 12.33
N LYS A 24 11.66 7.78 11.09
CA LYS A 24 10.65 7.69 10.02
C LYS A 24 10.33 6.23 9.73
N SER A 25 9.14 5.99 9.23
CA SER A 25 8.66 4.65 8.92
C SER A 25 8.02 4.59 7.54
N LEU A 26 8.12 3.44 6.92
CA LEU A 26 7.45 3.14 5.66
C LEU A 26 6.68 1.82 5.74
N ALA A 27 5.61 1.74 4.99
CA ALA A 27 4.82 0.52 4.83
C ALA A 27 4.86 0.03 3.40
N ILE A 28 5.04 -1.27 3.23
CA ILE A 28 4.98 -1.96 1.94
C ILE A 28 3.72 -2.84 1.94
N ILE A 29 2.88 -2.66 0.94
CA ILE A 29 1.62 -3.40 0.79
C ILE A 29 1.68 -4.17 -0.52
N ILE A 30 1.72 -5.49 -0.42
CA ILE A 30 1.88 -6.41 -1.54
C ILE A 30 0.54 -7.07 -1.87
N GLY A 31 0.07 -6.86 -3.08
CA GLY A 31 -1.08 -7.56 -3.64
C GLY A 31 -0.71 -8.92 -4.22
N GLY A 32 -1.03 -9.14 -5.46
CA GLY A 32 -0.74 -10.40 -6.16
C GLY A 32 -1.22 -10.38 -7.60
N ASP A 33 -1.19 -11.52 -8.24
CA ASP A 33 -1.68 -11.69 -9.60
C ASP A 33 -3.18 -11.38 -9.71
N ASN A 34 -3.55 -10.82 -10.85
CA ASN A 34 -4.94 -10.67 -11.25
C ASN A 34 -5.09 -10.78 -12.78
N ALA A 35 -6.26 -10.45 -13.31
CA ALA A 35 -6.51 -10.51 -14.75
C ALA A 35 -5.67 -9.52 -15.59
N VAL A 36 -5.10 -8.50 -14.95
CA VAL A 36 -4.33 -7.42 -15.61
C VAL A 36 -2.84 -7.55 -15.34
N PHE A 37 -2.45 -7.90 -14.11
CA PHE A 37 -1.05 -7.91 -13.67
C PHE A 37 -0.53 -9.29 -13.32
N SER A 38 0.76 -9.48 -13.59
CA SER A 38 1.55 -10.60 -13.09
C SER A 38 2.58 -10.11 -12.09
N MET A 39 2.67 -10.78 -10.95
CA MET A 39 3.64 -10.49 -9.90
C MET A 39 4.66 -11.62 -9.84
N THR A 40 5.89 -11.34 -10.20
CA THR A 40 6.97 -12.31 -10.11
C THR A 40 7.79 -12.11 -8.83
N LYS A 41 8.35 -13.19 -8.29
CA LYS A 41 9.31 -13.12 -7.18
C LYS A 41 10.45 -12.16 -7.48
N MET A 42 10.97 -12.19 -8.72
CA MET A 42 12.11 -11.35 -9.13
C MET A 42 11.76 -9.85 -9.09
N ALA A 43 10.60 -9.45 -9.62
CA ALA A 43 10.17 -8.05 -9.61
C ALA A 43 9.99 -7.50 -8.19
N ILE A 44 9.44 -8.31 -7.29
CA ILE A 44 9.31 -7.93 -5.89
C ILE A 44 10.68 -7.87 -5.19
N LYS A 45 11.56 -8.83 -5.49
CA LYS A 45 12.92 -8.82 -4.95
C LYS A 45 13.69 -7.55 -5.31
N GLU A 46 13.70 -7.19 -6.58
CA GLU A 46 14.35 -5.96 -7.07
C GLU A 46 13.81 -4.72 -6.35
N LYS A 47 12.49 -4.63 -6.16
CA LYS A 47 11.88 -3.50 -5.46
C LYS A 47 12.20 -3.49 -3.97
N LEU A 48 12.22 -4.64 -3.31
CA LEU A 48 12.61 -4.72 -1.90
C LEU A 48 14.08 -4.35 -1.70
N ASP A 49 14.96 -4.84 -2.57
CA ASP A 49 16.40 -4.50 -2.53
C ASP A 49 16.58 -2.96 -2.69
N GLU A 50 15.90 -2.34 -3.64
CA GLU A 50 15.92 -0.89 -3.85
C GLU A 50 15.44 -0.12 -2.60
N ILE A 51 14.33 -0.56 -1.99
CA ILE A 51 13.77 0.09 -0.80
C ILE A 51 14.74 -0.04 0.39
N PHE A 52 15.30 -1.22 0.62
CA PHE A 52 16.24 -1.44 1.73
C PHE A 52 17.53 -0.63 1.55
N GLU A 53 18.02 -0.49 0.34
CA GLU A 53 19.20 0.33 0.03
C GLU A 53 18.92 1.83 0.20
N LYS A 54 17.77 2.31 -0.30
CA LYS A 54 17.42 3.73 -0.30
C LYS A 54 16.98 4.26 1.06
N TYR A 55 16.39 3.41 1.89
CA TYR A 55 15.82 3.79 3.18
C TYR A 55 16.44 3.01 4.36
N PRO A 56 17.77 3.07 4.55
CA PRO A 56 18.46 2.24 5.57
C PRO A 56 17.98 2.55 7.00
N ASP A 57 17.64 3.82 7.28
CA ASP A 57 17.32 4.29 8.61
C ASP A 57 15.80 4.28 8.93
N TYR A 58 14.96 3.95 7.94
CA TYR A 58 13.51 3.88 8.15
C TYR A 58 13.11 2.56 8.81
N LEU A 59 12.16 2.63 9.72
CA LEU A 59 11.40 1.44 10.13
C LEU A 59 10.59 0.92 8.95
N LYS A 60 10.61 -0.39 8.75
CA LYS A 60 10.01 -1.04 7.59
C LYS A 60 8.94 -2.03 8.02
N TYR A 61 7.72 -1.75 7.62
CA TYR A 61 6.54 -2.57 7.86
C TYR A 61 6.06 -3.17 6.55
N ILE A 62 5.60 -4.41 6.56
CA ILE A 62 5.07 -5.06 5.35
C ILE A 62 3.85 -5.89 5.66
N THR A 63 2.92 -5.89 4.73
CA THR A 63 1.79 -6.82 4.71
C THR A 63 1.56 -7.38 3.31
N THR A 64 1.00 -8.57 3.26
CA THR A 64 0.60 -9.24 2.03
C THR A 64 -0.91 -9.35 1.93
N SER A 65 -1.41 -9.77 0.77
CA SER A 65 -2.84 -9.98 0.51
C SER A 65 -3.15 -11.46 0.29
N ARG A 66 -4.43 -11.77 0.23
CA ARG A 66 -4.92 -13.12 -0.13
C ARG A 66 -4.38 -13.62 -1.47
N ARG A 67 -4.05 -12.71 -2.40
CA ARG A 67 -3.56 -13.04 -3.75
C ARG A 67 -2.04 -13.13 -3.85
N THR A 68 -1.33 -12.86 -2.76
CA THR A 68 0.13 -12.96 -2.74
C THR A 68 0.55 -14.44 -2.83
N SER A 69 1.45 -14.76 -3.76
CA SER A 69 1.92 -16.13 -3.93
C SER A 69 2.83 -16.57 -2.77
N PHE A 70 2.89 -17.88 -2.55
CA PHE A 70 3.79 -18.46 -1.56
C PHE A 70 5.26 -18.11 -1.82
N GLU A 71 5.68 -18.03 -3.09
CA GLU A 71 7.05 -17.66 -3.46
C GLU A 71 7.40 -16.23 -3.03
N VAL A 72 6.46 -15.30 -3.19
CA VAL A 72 6.63 -13.91 -2.74
C VAL A 72 6.61 -13.82 -1.22
N GLU A 73 5.72 -14.54 -0.55
CA GLU A 73 5.71 -14.60 0.92
C GLU A 73 7.00 -15.19 1.49
N SER A 74 7.55 -16.23 0.84
CA SER A 74 8.84 -16.82 1.22
C SER A 74 9.99 -15.84 1.03
N LEU A 75 10.00 -15.08 -0.06
CA LEU A 75 10.96 -14.02 -0.30
C LEU A 75 10.93 -12.94 0.80
N ILE A 76 9.74 -12.49 1.18
CA ILE A 76 9.58 -11.48 2.23
C ILE A 76 10.21 -11.94 3.55
N ASN A 77 10.16 -13.23 3.84
CA ASN A 77 10.76 -13.77 5.06
C ASN A 77 12.31 -13.72 5.07
N GLU A 78 12.94 -13.54 3.93
CA GLU A 78 14.39 -13.37 3.81
C GLU A 78 14.86 -11.96 4.23
N TYR A 79 13.94 -10.99 4.35
CA TYR A 79 14.24 -9.60 4.70
C TYR A 79 13.98 -9.30 6.18
N ASN A 80 14.77 -8.41 6.74
CA ASN A 80 14.64 -7.98 8.13
C ASN A 80 13.73 -6.77 8.26
N PHE A 81 12.42 -7.01 8.24
CA PHE A 81 11.41 -5.99 8.53
C PHE A 81 11.21 -5.81 10.04
N ASP A 82 10.88 -4.61 10.47
CA ASP A 82 10.48 -4.32 11.86
C ASP A 82 9.11 -4.95 12.20
N TYR A 83 8.26 -5.11 11.19
CA TYR A 83 6.99 -5.82 11.32
C TYR A 83 6.59 -6.48 10.00
N LYS A 84 6.20 -7.75 10.08
CA LYS A 84 5.68 -8.53 8.94
C LYS A 84 4.33 -9.11 9.29
N LEU A 85 3.31 -8.79 8.49
CA LEU A 85 2.03 -9.47 8.53
C LEU A 85 1.80 -10.21 7.22
N ILE A 86 1.99 -11.52 7.26
CA ILE A 86 1.76 -12.40 6.11
C ILE A 86 0.32 -12.91 6.16
N TYR A 87 -0.48 -12.55 5.15
CA TYR A 87 -1.90 -12.86 5.10
C TYR A 87 -2.19 -14.37 5.28
N SER A 88 -1.42 -15.24 4.65
CA SER A 88 -1.63 -16.70 4.76
C SER A 88 -1.50 -17.25 6.19
N LYS A 89 -0.78 -16.53 7.05
CA LYS A 89 -0.57 -16.92 8.46
C LYS A 89 -1.57 -16.25 9.39
N GLU A 90 -1.97 -15.03 9.11
CA GLU A 90 -2.83 -14.21 9.96
C GLU A 90 -3.94 -13.51 9.13
N PRO A 91 -4.85 -14.29 8.52
CA PRO A 91 -5.82 -13.75 7.56
C PRO A 91 -6.89 -12.84 8.18
N ASN A 92 -7.04 -12.88 9.50
CA ASN A 92 -8.05 -12.09 10.22
C ASN A 92 -7.55 -10.72 10.68
N ILE A 93 -6.27 -10.41 10.47
CA ILE A 93 -5.67 -9.14 10.85
C ILE A 93 -5.51 -8.26 9.62
N ASN A 94 -6.04 -7.04 9.68
CA ASN A 94 -5.81 -6.02 8.68
C ASN A 94 -5.01 -4.86 9.31
N PRO A 95 -3.72 -4.72 8.97
CA PRO A 95 -2.86 -3.71 9.57
C PRO A 95 -2.94 -2.34 8.89
N ILE A 96 -3.73 -2.18 7.82
CA ILE A 96 -3.71 -0.96 6.98
C ILE A 96 -4.05 0.28 7.81
N GLY A 97 -5.05 0.21 8.69
CA GLY A 97 -5.40 1.32 9.56
C GLY A 97 -4.27 1.73 10.50
N ASP A 98 -3.53 0.75 11.04
CA ASP A 98 -2.37 1.02 11.89
C ASP A 98 -1.22 1.60 11.08
N PHE A 99 -0.95 1.09 9.87
CA PHE A 99 0.06 1.65 8.98
C PHE A 99 -0.24 3.10 8.61
N ILE A 100 -1.50 3.42 8.32
CA ILE A 100 -1.95 4.79 8.03
C ILE A 100 -1.64 5.72 9.22
N ASN A 101 -1.79 5.22 10.44
CA ASN A 101 -1.55 5.99 11.66
C ASN A 101 -0.06 6.22 11.97
N ILE A 102 0.81 5.28 11.60
CA ILE A 102 2.22 5.30 12.03
C ILE A 102 3.25 5.48 10.92
N CYS A 103 2.89 5.29 9.65
CA CYS A 103 3.86 5.34 8.55
C CYS A 103 3.85 6.67 7.81
N ASP A 104 5.05 7.14 7.49
CA ASP A 104 5.29 8.40 6.79
C ASP A 104 5.27 8.25 5.27
N GLU A 105 5.51 7.03 4.77
CA GLU A 105 5.61 6.74 3.34
C GLU A 105 5.07 5.34 3.04
N PHE A 106 4.49 5.16 1.86
CA PHE A 106 3.90 3.89 1.42
C PHE A 106 4.46 3.44 0.08
N PHE A 107 4.63 2.14 -0.06
CA PHE A 107 4.91 1.43 -1.30
C PHE A 107 3.81 0.40 -1.52
N ILE A 108 3.01 0.55 -2.57
CA ILE A 108 1.82 -0.28 -2.80
C ILE A 108 1.83 -0.81 -4.22
N THR A 109 1.61 -2.10 -4.41
CA THR A 109 1.54 -2.70 -5.74
C THR A 109 0.31 -2.23 -6.50
N ILE A 110 0.49 -1.96 -7.79
CA ILE A 110 -0.52 -1.32 -8.68
C ILE A 110 -1.83 -2.09 -8.79
N ASP A 111 -1.82 -3.39 -8.55
CA ASP A 111 -2.99 -4.26 -8.59
C ASP A 111 -3.96 -4.06 -7.40
N SER A 112 -3.49 -3.41 -6.34
CA SER A 112 -4.21 -3.28 -5.07
C SER A 112 -5.03 -1.99 -5.00
N THR A 113 -6.02 -1.85 -5.88
CA THR A 113 -6.85 -0.63 -5.99
C THR A 113 -7.57 -0.26 -4.69
N SER A 114 -8.06 -1.25 -3.95
CA SER A 114 -8.72 -1.01 -2.66
C SER A 114 -7.75 -0.44 -1.64
N MET A 115 -6.54 -1.02 -1.53
CA MET A 115 -5.51 -0.57 -0.59
C MET A 115 -4.97 0.80 -0.97
N LEU A 116 -4.73 1.04 -2.26
CA LEU A 116 -4.33 2.37 -2.78
C LEU A 116 -5.36 3.44 -2.44
N SER A 117 -6.64 3.15 -2.67
CA SER A 117 -7.73 4.07 -2.35
C SER A 117 -7.86 4.31 -0.85
N GLU A 118 -7.77 3.26 -0.04
CA GLU A 118 -7.87 3.32 1.41
C GLU A 118 -6.76 4.19 2.01
N VAL A 119 -5.53 3.95 1.61
CA VAL A 119 -4.38 4.74 2.09
C VAL A 119 -4.52 6.20 1.64
N ARG A 120 -4.82 6.48 0.37
CA ARG A 120 -4.95 7.86 -0.12
C ARG A 120 -6.13 8.60 0.49
N ALA A 121 -7.23 7.92 0.76
CA ALA A 121 -8.41 8.53 1.38
C ALA A 121 -8.18 8.92 2.85
N ASN A 122 -7.27 8.25 3.56
CA ASN A 122 -7.08 8.40 5.01
C ASN A 122 -5.69 8.90 5.42
N SER A 123 -4.78 9.15 4.47
CA SER A 123 -3.40 9.55 4.77
C SER A 123 -2.89 10.61 3.80
N ASP A 124 -2.13 11.56 4.33
CA ASP A 124 -1.35 12.55 3.57
C ASP A 124 0.05 12.03 3.21
N ALA A 125 0.40 10.82 3.64
CA ALA A 125 1.69 10.21 3.39
C ALA A 125 1.97 10.07 1.88
N LYS A 126 3.24 10.12 1.52
CA LYS A 126 3.67 9.85 0.15
C LYS A 126 3.35 8.40 -0.23
N ILE A 127 2.75 8.20 -1.39
CA ILE A 127 2.46 6.88 -1.95
C ILE A 127 3.32 6.65 -3.19
N ASN A 128 4.11 5.59 -3.14
CA ASN A 128 4.89 5.10 -4.28
C ASN A 128 4.20 3.85 -4.83
N ILE A 129 3.89 3.86 -6.12
CA ILE A 129 3.28 2.73 -6.79
C ILE A 129 4.37 1.74 -7.21
N ILE A 130 4.27 0.49 -6.74
CA ILE A 130 5.11 -0.59 -7.23
C ILE A 130 4.49 -1.11 -8.53
N GLN A 131 5.19 -0.88 -9.63
CA GLN A 131 4.75 -1.35 -10.95
C GLN A 131 4.91 -2.86 -11.06
N LEU A 132 3.96 -3.50 -11.74
CA LEU A 132 3.98 -4.92 -12.06
C LEU A 132 3.89 -5.10 -13.57
N GLU A 133 4.29 -6.26 -14.05
CA GLU A 133 4.09 -6.62 -15.46
C GLU A 133 2.61 -6.63 -15.81
N SER A 134 2.23 -5.86 -16.84
CA SER A 134 0.85 -5.69 -17.24
C SER A 134 0.54 -6.44 -18.54
N LYS A 135 -0.50 -7.26 -18.49
CA LYS A 135 -1.06 -7.98 -19.65
C LYS A 135 -1.97 -7.09 -20.51
N LYS A 136 -2.40 -5.95 -19.98
CA LYS A 136 -3.31 -4.98 -20.61
C LYS A 136 -2.87 -3.57 -20.29
N GLN A 137 -3.11 -2.63 -21.20
CA GLN A 137 -2.80 -1.22 -21.01
C GLN A 137 -4.06 -0.38 -20.78
N ASN A 138 -3.89 0.80 -20.20
CA ASN A 138 -4.93 1.80 -20.01
C ASN A 138 -6.17 1.27 -19.25
N THR A 139 -5.95 0.36 -18.30
CA THR A 139 -7.02 -0.19 -17.47
C THR A 139 -7.43 0.79 -16.35
N LYS A 140 -8.50 0.46 -15.64
CA LYS A 140 -8.92 1.20 -14.44
C LYS A 140 -7.80 1.28 -13.37
N TYR A 141 -6.95 0.27 -13.27
CA TYR A 141 -5.81 0.23 -12.35
C TYR A 141 -4.77 1.28 -12.69
N HIS A 142 -4.42 1.39 -13.98
CA HIS A 142 -3.47 2.41 -14.47
C HIS A 142 -4.01 3.82 -14.25
N LYS A 143 -5.30 4.04 -14.52
CA LYS A 143 -5.96 5.34 -14.30
C LYS A 143 -5.97 5.73 -12.82
N LEU A 144 -6.30 4.81 -11.94
CA LEU A 144 -6.29 5.06 -10.50
C LEU A 144 -4.88 5.35 -9.98
N ALA A 145 -3.89 4.56 -10.39
CA ALA A 145 -2.49 4.76 -10.03
C ALA A 145 -1.98 6.14 -10.46
N SER A 146 -2.32 6.57 -11.68
CA SER A 146 -1.98 7.90 -12.18
C SER A 146 -2.60 9.01 -11.33
N ILE A 147 -3.88 8.90 -11.01
CA ILE A 147 -4.59 9.88 -10.17
C ILE A 147 -3.93 9.97 -8.78
N ILE A 148 -3.65 8.82 -8.14
CA ILE A 148 -3.05 8.78 -6.81
C ILE A 148 -1.62 9.36 -6.83
N SER A 149 -0.85 9.08 -7.87
CA SER A 149 0.51 9.63 -8.03
C SER A 149 0.55 11.14 -8.15
N GLU A 150 -0.53 11.76 -8.60
CA GLU A 150 -0.68 13.23 -8.72
C GLU A 150 -1.25 13.88 -7.46
N MET A 151 -1.66 13.08 -6.46
CA MET A 151 -2.25 13.59 -5.21
C MET A 151 -1.20 13.68 -4.11
N ASP A 152 -1.02 14.86 -3.56
CA ASP A 152 -0.10 15.13 -2.44
C ASP A 152 -0.78 15.01 -1.07
N GLU A 153 -2.10 15.06 -1.04
CA GLU A 153 -2.90 15.06 0.19
C GLU A 153 -4.05 14.05 0.12
N LYS A 154 -4.52 13.64 1.30
CA LYS A 154 -5.74 12.82 1.40
C LYS A 154 -6.96 13.55 0.86
N LEU A 155 -8.00 12.80 0.52
CA LEU A 155 -9.28 13.37 0.13
C LEU A 155 -9.93 14.14 1.28
N ASP A 156 -10.23 15.41 1.03
CA ASP A 156 -11.07 16.22 1.89
C ASP A 156 -12.54 15.99 1.53
N PHE A 157 -13.20 15.08 2.25
CA PHE A 157 -14.59 14.72 2.02
C PHE A 157 -15.55 15.89 2.26
N GLU A 158 -15.25 16.76 3.23
CA GLU A 158 -16.10 17.94 3.47
C GLU A 158 -16.06 18.90 2.28
N LYS A 159 -14.87 19.10 1.72
CA LYS A 159 -14.68 19.94 0.53
C LYS A 159 -15.36 19.35 -0.71
N ILE A 160 -15.32 18.02 -0.83
CA ILE A 160 -16.03 17.31 -1.91
C ILE A 160 -17.54 17.43 -1.74
N LEU A 161 -18.07 17.18 -0.55
CA LEU A 161 -19.48 17.25 -0.25
C LEU A 161 -20.06 18.66 -0.41
N LYS A 162 -19.31 19.70 -0.06
CA LYS A 162 -19.71 21.10 -0.29
C LYS A 162 -19.86 21.46 -1.78
N LYS A 163 -19.21 20.73 -2.68
CA LYS A 163 -19.35 20.89 -4.14
C LYS A 163 -20.59 20.18 -4.71
N VAL A 164 -21.15 19.24 -3.96
CA VAL A 164 -22.42 18.59 -4.27
C VAL A 164 -23.54 19.45 -3.68
N LYS A 165 -23.85 20.55 -4.34
CA LYS A 165 -25.10 21.27 -4.03
C LYS A 165 -26.26 20.39 -4.48
N ILE A 166 -27.01 19.89 -3.53
CA ILE A 166 -28.36 19.35 -3.75
C ILE A 166 -29.29 20.50 -4.09
#